data_f40849920a1ea84fa53ccdbb599683c5
#
_entry.id   f40849920a1ea84fa53ccdbb599683c5
#
_cell.length_a   1.000
_cell.length_b   1.000
_cell.length_c   1.000
_cell.angle_alpha   90.00
_cell.angle_beta   90.00
_cell.angle_gamma   90.00
#
_symmetry.space_group_name_H-M   'P 1'
#
loop_
_entity.id
_entity.type
_entity.pdbx_description
1 polymer ?
#
loop_
_entity_poly.entity_id
_entity_poly.type
_entity_poly.pdbx_seq_one_letter_code
_entity_poly.pdbx_strand_id
1 'polypeptide(L)'
;MDVSREEFEDLVADALDGLPDELGRHMDNVVVMVEDWPSAEQLVGVRGTLLGLYQGVALTHRSPLSYVGAMPDRIFIFRGTICERSPDAEALVRLVRRTVIHEVAHHFGISDPRLHELGWA
;
A
#
# COMPACT_ATOMS: atom_id res chain seq x y z
N MET A 1 -14.88 11.58 2.64
CA MET A 1 -15.79 11.27 1.52
C MET A 1 -15.97 9.76 1.43
N ASP A 2 -17.17 9.28 1.56
CA ASP A 2 -17.44 7.85 1.51
C ASP A 2 -17.72 7.40 0.08
N VAL A 3 -17.11 6.30 -0.34
CA VAL A 3 -17.35 5.66 -1.63
C VAL A 3 -17.55 4.17 -1.41
N SER A 4 -18.21 3.51 -2.37
CA SER A 4 -18.41 2.07 -2.29
C SER A 4 -17.07 1.32 -2.34
N ARG A 5 -17.07 0.06 -1.89
CA ARG A 5 -15.89 -0.80 -1.99
C ARG A 5 -15.43 -0.94 -3.44
N GLU A 6 -16.38 -1.13 -4.36
CA GLU A 6 -16.07 -1.29 -5.78
C GLU A 6 -15.39 -0.03 -6.36
N GLU A 7 -15.95 1.15 -6.07
CA GLU A 7 -15.32 2.41 -6.50
C GLU A 7 -13.93 2.58 -5.90
N PHE A 8 -13.77 2.22 -4.64
CA PHE A 8 -12.48 2.30 -3.97
C PHE A 8 -11.46 1.33 -4.57
N GLU A 9 -11.87 0.12 -4.88
CA GLU A 9 -11.00 -0.86 -5.55
C GLU A 9 -10.54 -0.35 -6.91
N ASP A 10 -11.40 0.34 -7.65
CA ASP A 10 -11.03 0.97 -8.92
C ASP A 10 -9.97 2.04 -8.73
N LEU A 11 -10.09 2.85 -7.67
CA LEU A 11 -9.07 3.86 -7.33
C LEU A 11 -7.73 3.23 -6.99
N VAL A 12 -7.74 2.11 -6.27
CA VAL A 12 -6.51 1.37 -5.96
C VAL A 12 -5.88 0.80 -7.22
N ALA A 13 -6.69 0.22 -8.11
CA ALA A 13 -6.20 -0.31 -9.39
C ALA A 13 -5.56 0.80 -10.23
N ASP A 14 -6.20 1.97 -10.32
CA ASP A 14 -5.64 3.12 -11.03
C ASP A 14 -4.32 3.58 -10.42
N ALA A 15 -4.23 3.59 -9.10
CA ALA A 15 -3.00 3.95 -8.40
C ALA A 15 -1.86 2.97 -8.70
N LEU A 16 -2.17 1.68 -8.76
CA LEU A 16 -1.20 0.64 -9.12
C LEU A 16 -0.72 0.80 -10.57
N ASP A 17 -1.63 1.10 -11.47
CA ASP A 17 -1.30 1.33 -12.89
C ASP A 17 -0.42 2.57 -13.06
N GLY A 18 -0.54 3.54 -12.16
CA GLY A 18 0.25 4.77 -12.18
C GLY A 18 1.60 4.69 -11.47
N LEU A 19 2.00 3.52 -10.95
CA LEU A 19 3.30 3.36 -10.31
C LEU A 19 4.44 3.61 -11.30
N PRO A 20 5.60 4.15 -10.84
CA PRO A 20 6.79 4.17 -11.67
C PRO A 20 7.10 2.76 -12.21
N ASP A 21 7.50 2.67 -13.47
CA ASP A 21 7.77 1.38 -14.14
C ASP A 21 8.76 0.52 -13.35
N GLU A 22 9.75 1.16 -12.75
CA GLU A 22 10.76 0.49 -11.93
C GLU A 22 10.17 -0.27 -10.74
N LEU A 23 9.05 0.21 -10.21
CA LEU A 23 8.32 -0.46 -9.12
C LEU A 23 7.28 -1.44 -9.68
N GLY A 24 6.49 -1.00 -10.66
CA GLY A 24 5.36 -1.78 -11.16
C GLY A 24 5.77 -3.14 -11.72
N ARG A 25 6.89 -3.21 -12.43
CA ARG A 25 7.35 -4.46 -13.06
C ARG A 25 7.83 -5.53 -12.08
N HIS A 26 8.00 -5.20 -10.81
CA HIS A 26 8.47 -6.13 -9.77
C HIS A 26 7.38 -6.49 -8.76
N MET A 27 6.12 -6.28 -9.13
CA MET A 27 4.97 -6.56 -8.25
C MET A 27 4.40 -7.98 -8.41
N ASP A 28 5.16 -8.90 -8.98
CA ASP A 28 4.68 -10.24 -9.37
C ASP A 28 4.13 -11.06 -8.22
N ASN A 29 4.76 -11.09 -7.10
CA ASN A 29 4.33 -11.92 -5.97
C ASN A 29 3.74 -11.06 -4.84
N VAL A 30 2.95 -10.07 -5.20
CA VAL A 30 2.31 -9.18 -4.24
C VAL A 30 0.81 -9.19 -4.44
N VAL A 31 0.08 -9.41 -3.37
CA VAL A 31 -1.40 -9.34 -3.36
C VAL A 31 -1.80 -8.03 -2.71
N VAL A 32 -2.58 -7.22 -3.42
CA VAL A 32 -3.12 -5.96 -2.90
C VAL A 32 -4.59 -6.18 -2.55
N MET A 33 -4.93 -5.92 -1.30
CA MET A 33 -6.26 -6.17 -0.76
C MET A 33 -6.86 -4.90 -0.20
N VAL A 34 -8.15 -4.67 -0.45
CA VAL A 34 -8.90 -3.59 0.15
C VAL A 34 -9.69 -4.15 1.33
N GLU A 35 -9.51 -3.55 2.49
CA GLU A 35 -10.29 -3.84 3.68
C GLU A 35 -10.94 -2.55 4.18
N ASP A 36 -12.03 -2.65 4.93
CA ASP A 36 -12.70 -1.45 5.42
C ASP A 36 -11.96 -0.81 6.59
N TRP A 37 -11.55 -1.62 7.56
CA TRP A 37 -10.84 -1.14 8.75
C TRP A 37 -9.74 -2.11 9.15
N PRO A 38 -8.65 -1.59 9.75
CA PRO A 38 -7.62 -2.47 10.30
C PRO A 38 -8.19 -3.36 11.41
N SER A 39 -7.72 -4.60 11.46
CA SER A 39 -8.05 -5.51 12.56
C SER A 39 -7.27 -5.16 13.82
N ALA A 40 -7.69 -5.71 14.97
CA ALA A 40 -6.96 -5.55 16.21
C ALA A 40 -5.51 -6.06 16.10
N GLU A 41 -5.29 -7.18 15.41
CA GLU A 41 -3.95 -7.72 15.15
C GLU A 41 -3.09 -6.75 14.33
N GLN A 42 -3.68 -6.18 13.28
CA GLN A 42 -2.96 -5.24 12.41
C GLN A 42 -2.57 -3.95 13.14
N LEU A 43 -3.31 -3.59 14.18
CA LEU A 43 -3.04 -2.38 14.96
C LEU A 43 -2.01 -2.56 16.07
N VAL A 44 -1.56 -3.78 16.33
CA VAL A 44 -0.55 -4.03 17.37
C VAL A 44 0.73 -3.26 17.07
N GLY A 45 1.16 -2.43 18.02
CA GLY A 45 2.35 -1.61 17.88
C GLY A 45 2.19 -0.35 17.02
N VAL A 46 0.99 -0.11 16.49
CA VAL A 46 0.72 1.06 15.66
C VAL A 46 0.25 2.22 16.53
N ARG A 47 0.83 3.39 16.31
CA ARG A 47 0.39 4.64 16.93
C ARG A 47 -0.35 5.48 15.90
N GLY A 48 -1.56 5.90 16.22
CA GLY A 48 -2.37 6.73 15.35
C GLY A 48 -3.14 5.90 14.31
N THR A 49 -3.40 6.50 13.16
CA THR A 49 -4.27 5.95 12.13
C THR A 49 -3.48 5.16 11.11
N LEU A 50 -3.95 3.96 10.79
CA LEU A 50 -3.34 3.10 9.78
C LEU A 50 -4.12 3.21 8.47
N LEU A 51 -3.51 3.76 7.44
CA LEU A 51 -4.12 3.92 6.11
C LEU A 51 -3.87 2.71 5.21
N GLY A 52 -2.72 2.08 5.38
CA GLY A 52 -2.32 0.89 4.66
C GLY A 52 -1.33 0.08 5.47
N LEU A 53 -1.04 -1.13 5.03
CA LEU A 53 -0.12 -2.03 5.71
C LEU A 53 0.53 -2.99 4.72
N TYR A 54 1.86 -3.03 4.74
CA TYR A 54 2.61 -4.06 4.03
C TYR A 54 2.93 -5.20 5.00
N GLN A 55 2.63 -6.43 4.60
CA GLN A 55 2.99 -7.64 5.35
C GLN A 55 3.80 -8.57 4.45
N GLY A 56 5.03 -8.82 4.85
CA GLY A 56 5.94 -9.67 4.09
C GLY A 56 7.37 -9.38 4.45
N VAL A 57 8.28 -9.87 3.63
CA VAL A 57 9.72 -9.60 3.77
C VAL A 57 10.14 -8.75 2.58
N ALA A 58 10.61 -7.54 2.85
CA ALA A 58 11.06 -6.63 1.80
C ALA A 58 12.12 -7.30 0.91
N LEU A 59 12.09 -7.01 -0.38
CA LEU A 59 12.99 -7.62 -1.36
C LEU A 59 14.46 -7.45 -0.99
N THR A 60 14.81 -6.30 -0.44
CA THR A 60 16.20 -6.02 -0.02
C THR A 60 16.68 -6.88 1.16
N HIS A 61 15.75 -7.51 1.88
CA HIS A 61 16.05 -8.33 3.04
C HIS A 61 15.89 -9.83 2.79
N ARG A 62 15.58 -10.23 1.56
CA ARG A 62 15.38 -11.64 1.21
C ARG A 62 16.69 -12.30 0.85
N SER A 63 16.86 -13.53 1.35
CA SER A 63 17.90 -14.43 0.86
C SER A 63 17.30 -15.35 -0.20
N PRO A 64 18.11 -15.98 -1.07
CA PRO A 64 17.62 -16.96 -2.04
C PRO A 64 16.84 -18.11 -1.39
N LEU A 65 17.22 -18.50 -0.17
CA LEU A 65 16.57 -19.59 0.56
C LEU A 65 15.19 -19.23 1.08
N SER A 66 14.94 -17.97 1.42
CA SER A 66 13.65 -17.52 1.92
C SER A 66 12.60 -17.39 0.81
N TYR A 67 13.01 -17.51 -0.44
CA TYR A 67 12.13 -17.40 -1.60
C TYR A 67 11.38 -18.71 -1.89
N VAL A 68 11.95 -19.83 -1.51
CA VAL A 68 11.40 -21.16 -1.81
C VAL A 68 10.22 -21.44 -0.89
N GLY A 69 9.01 -21.55 -1.47
CA GLY A 69 7.81 -21.83 -0.71
C GLY A 69 7.28 -20.67 0.11
N ALA A 70 7.82 -19.48 -0.07
CA ALA A 70 7.33 -18.29 0.62
C ALA A 70 5.91 -17.91 0.18
N MET A 71 5.09 -17.49 1.13
CA MET A 71 3.77 -16.93 0.83
C MET A 71 3.93 -15.58 0.12
N PRO A 72 2.98 -15.20 -0.76
CA PRO A 72 3.05 -13.88 -1.40
C PRO A 72 3.00 -12.77 -0.36
N ASP A 73 3.68 -11.68 -0.66
CA ASP A 73 3.59 -10.47 0.15
C ASP A 73 2.19 -9.88 0.01
N ARG A 74 1.72 -9.22 1.05
CA ARG A 74 0.39 -8.62 1.09
C ARG A 74 0.48 -7.14 1.37
N ILE A 75 -0.31 -6.38 0.64
CA ILE A 75 -0.52 -4.95 0.91
C ILE A 75 -2.00 -4.77 1.19
N PHE A 76 -2.32 -4.16 2.33
CA PHE A 76 -3.69 -3.82 2.71
C PHE A 76 -3.89 -2.32 2.55
N ILE A 77 -5.00 -1.93 1.95
CA ILE A 77 -5.40 -0.54 1.81
C ILE A 77 -6.76 -0.40 2.51
N PHE A 78 -6.84 0.48 3.51
CA PHE A 78 -8.01 0.57 4.38
C PHE A 78 -8.98 1.64 3.90
N ARG A 79 -10.07 1.20 3.29
CA ARG A 79 -11.08 2.08 2.70
C ARG A 79 -11.69 3.04 3.70
N GLY A 80 -12.16 2.53 4.83
CA GLY A 80 -12.85 3.35 5.83
C GLY A 80 -11.96 4.45 6.37
N THR A 81 -10.72 4.12 6.71
CA THR A 81 -9.76 5.06 7.25
C THR A 81 -9.43 6.17 6.25
N ILE A 82 -9.19 5.79 5.01
CA ILE A 82 -8.84 6.76 3.95
C ILE A 82 -10.01 7.67 3.63
N CYS A 83 -11.22 7.11 3.53
CA CYS A 83 -12.44 7.89 3.27
C CYS A 83 -12.71 8.92 4.37
N GLU A 84 -12.51 8.54 5.64
CA GLU A 84 -12.68 9.47 6.75
C GLU A 84 -11.77 10.70 6.67
N ARG A 85 -10.57 10.51 6.11
CA ARG A 85 -9.57 11.57 6.01
C ARG A 85 -9.66 12.39 4.73
N SER A 86 -10.57 12.03 3.84
CA SER A 86 -10.67 12.65 2.53
C SER A 86 -11.94 13.50 2.44
N PRO A 87 -11.82 14.84 2.45
CA PRO A 87 -13.00 15.72 2.43
C PRO A 87 -13.73 15.73 1.09
N ASP A 88 -13.04 15.41 -0.01
CA ASP A 88 -13.61 15.42 -1.36
C ASP A 88 -12.94 14.37 -2.25
N ALA A 89 -13.43 14.24 -3.48
CA ALA A 89 -12.96 13.24 -4.43
C ALA A 89 -11.48 13.43 -4.81
N GLU A 90 -11.04 14.66 -4.98
CA GLU A 90 -9.64 14.94 -5.31
C GLU A 90 -8.69 14.50 -4.19
N ALA A 91 -9.05 14.84 -2.96
CA ALA A 91 -8.28 14.43 -1.78
C ALA A 91 -8.25 12.91 -1.65
N LEU A 92 -9.38 12.26 -1.92
CA LEU A 92 -9.48 10.80 -1.88
C LEU A 92 -8.52 10.14 -2.87
N VAL A 93 -8.52 10.60 -4.12
CA VAL A 93 -7.63 10.06 -5.15
C VAL A 93 -6.16 10.26 -4.75
N ARG A 94 -5.80 11.44 -4.28
CA ARG A 94 -4.43 11.73 -3.83
C ARG A 94 -4.00 10.83 -2.68
N LEU A 95 -4.88 10.65 -1.70
CA LEU A 95 -4.55 9.85 -0.52
C LEU A 95 -4.43 8.37 -0.86
N VAL A 96 -5.28 7.85 -1.74
CA VAL A 96 -5.17 6.47 -2.23
C VAL A 96 -3.83 6.27 -2.92
N ARG A 97 -3.46 7.15 -3.85
CA ARG A 97 -2.19 7.06 -4.58
C ARG A 97 -0.98 7.09 -3.64
N ARG A 98 -1.01 8.02 -2.70
CA ARG A 98 0.07 8.18 -1.72
C ARG A 98 0.20 6.95 -0.83
N THR A 99 -0.92 6.40 -0.38
CA THR A 99 -0.92 5.21 0.46
C THR A 99 -0.39 3.99 -0.31
N VAL A 100 -0.85 3.80 -1.54
CA VAL A 100 -0.40 2.69 -2.39
C VAL A 100 1.11 2.76 -2.61
N ILE A 101 1.64 3.90 -3.01
CA ILE A 101 3.08 4.02 -3.28
C ILE A 101 3.90 3.83 -2.02
N HIS A 102 3.41 4.30 -0.89
CA HIS A 102 4.07 4.14 0.40
C HIS A 102 4.20 2.65 0.79
N GLU A 103 3.13 1.88 0.65
CA GLU A 103 3.17 0.46 0.99
C GLU A 103 3.96 -0.36 -0.04
N VAL A 104 3.89 0.00 -1.32
CA VAL A 104 4.73 -0.61 -2.35
C VAL A 104 6.21 -0.35 -2.05
N ALA A 105 6.54 0.86 -1.61
CA ALA A 105 7.91 1.20 -1.23
C ALA A 105 8.43 0.32 -0.09
N HIS A 106 7.59 -0.04 0.86
CA HIS A 106 7.96 -0.98 1.92
C HIS A 106 8.35 -2.35 1.36
N HIS A 107 7.63 -2.84 0.36
CA HIS A 107 7.97 -4.09 -0.32
C HIS A 107 9.38 -4.04 -0.94
N PHE A 108 9.78 -2.88 -1.47
CA PHE A 108 11.10 -2.68 -2.05
C PHE A 108 12.16 -2.27 -1.02
N GLY A 109 11.78 -2.09 0.23
CA GLY A 109 12.70 -1.63 1.26
C GLY A 109 13.11 -0.17 1.12
N ILE A 110 12.29 0.64 0.47
CA ILE A 110 12.55 2.07 0.27
C ILE A 110 11.96 2.86 1.43
N SER A 111 12.81 3.69 2.07
CA SER A 111 12.38 4.54 3.17
C SER A 111 11.61 5.77 2.69
N ASP A 112 10.84 6.41 3.58
CA ASP A 112 10.13 7.64 3.27
C ASP A 112 11.06 8.77 2.80
N PRO A 113 12.21 9.04 3.45
CA PRO A 113 13.15 10.03 2.93
C PRO A 113 13.60 9.72 1.51
N ARG A 114 13.84 8.45 1.19
CA ARG A 114 14.26 8.06 -0.14
C ARG A 114 13.15 8.24 -1.18
N LEU A 115 11.88 8.03 -0.80
CA LEU A 115 10.75 8.31 -1.68
C LEU A 115 10.70 9.78 -2.06
N HIS A 116 10.92 10.68 -1.11
CA HIS A 116 10.97 12.11 -1.38
C HIS A 116 12.12 12.47 -2.31
N GLU A 117 13.30 11.90 -2.10
CA GLU A 117 14.46 12.13 -2.97
C GLU A 117 14.18 11.68 -4.41
N LEU A 118 13.46 10.57 -4.58
CA LEU A 118 13.10 10.04 -5.89
C LEU A 118 11.93 10.78 -6.56
N GLY A 119 11.24 11.64 -5.81
CA GLY A 119 10.07 12.35 -6.31
C GLY A 119 8.82 11.48 -6.40
N TRP A 120 8.77 10.38 -5.68
CA TRP A 120 7.65 9.42 -5.71
C TRP A 120 6.70 9.56 -4.51
N ALA A 121 7.02 10.40 -3.56
CA ALA A 121 6.18 10.63 -2.39
C ALA A 121 5.01 11.57 -2.67
#